data_71668f361fc27edc1431707c4d3ad27c
#
_entry.id   71668f361fc27edc1431707c4d3ad27c
#
_cell.length_a   1.000
_cell.length_b   1.000
_cell.length_c   1.000
_cell.angle_alpha   90.00
_cell.angle_beta   90.00
_cell.angle_gamma   90.00
#
_symmetry.space_group_name_H-M   'P 1'
#
loop_
_entity.id
_entity.type
_entity.pdbx_description
1 polymer ?
#
loop_
_entity_poly.entity_id
_entity_poly.type
_entity_poly.pdbx_seq_one_letter_code
_entity_poly.pdbx_strand_id
1 'polypeptide(L)'
;MDHRNERGGGLLRRADARRRRARGPIGRGRAASRRGFALALTLGAAACLAALPGAGTAPPLTPPLTPATTHAAHISAPNSPATPVLDQDFADPDVVRVGRVFHAYATNAHGRNIQHATSTDLVHWTVDATDVLPEVGAWVTLDPPGHVWAPEVFDNGDGFTLHYTARDRAGGRQCIGVALASSPDGPFRPVGDGPLVCPTEQGGAIDASSYTENGTRHLLWKSDGNCCRLDTWLHLQPVSWDGTRVTGEPVRIVKQDDPHSWEQGLVEAPTLVKRDGRYVLLYSAGDYRTNAYAAGWATADALTGPYVKGAGPFMTTASFAGAIGGPGGQDVVTGPDGQDRILFHGRGADASRRVLYAADLGFADGGRPVVRGSKTVYEAELALVHRAAVREARNAWGGRAVGHIDEPDSFVEFRVFAASPGRHTLTVRYGNGSLDDSDAPAAASHLLTVNGRGAGAVDYPYTGWDEWSPREVPVDLREGWNTLRLTKGERYTELDAVEVA
;
A
#
# COMPACT_ATOMS: atom_id res chain seq x y z
N MET A 1 63.72 -0.18 -41.21
CA MET A 1 64.60 -0.20 -40.05
C MET A 1 63.77 -0.96 -39.01
N ASP A 2 63.72 -2.31 -39.01
CA ASP A 2 64.67 -3.28 -38.50
C ASP A 2 64.93 -3.06 -37.01
N HIS A 3 64.58 -3.98 -36.10
CA HIS A 3 64.87 -5.40 -35.85
C HIS A 3 63.99 -5.86 -34.68
N ARG A 4 63.24 -7.00 -34.80
CA ARG A 4 63.62 -8.41 -34.39
C ARG A 4 63.85 -8.56 -32.88
N ASN A 5 63.00 -9.37 -32.26
CA ASN A 5 63.07 -10.81 -31.96
C ASN A 5 63.78 -11.17 -30.62
N GLU A 6 63.14 -11.96 -29.78
CA GLU A 6 63.44 -13.34 -29.33
C GLU A 6 62.63 -13.67 -28.09
N ARG A 7 61.77 -14.65 -28.05
CA ARG A 7 61.79 -16.10 -27.84
C ARG A 7 62.49 -16.59 -26.53
N GLY A 8 61.70 -17.37 -25.80
CA GLY A 8 62.08 -18.38 -24.83
C GLY A 8 60.96 -18.60 -23.82
N GLY A 9 60.24 -19.68 -23.69
CA GLY A 9 60.53 -21.09 -23.92
C GLY A 9 60.77 -21.78 -22.58
N GLY A 10 59.85 -22.66 -22.14
CA GLY A 10 60.07 -23.59 -21.02
C GLY A 10 58.79 -23.89 -20.25
N LEU A 11 57.99 -24.87 -20.61
CA LEU A 11 58.01 -26.33 -20.33
C LEU A 11 57.61 -26.72 -18.89
N LEU A 12 56.38 -27.24 -18.80
CA LEU A 12 55.93 -28.51 -18.14
C LEU A 12 56.44 -28.87 -16.75
N ARG A 13 55.53 -29.09 -15.83
CA ARG A 13 55.36 -30.38 -15.15
C ARG A 13 53.96 -30.61 -14.61
N ARG A 14 53.38 -31.72 -15.07
CA ARG A 14 52.24 -32.44 -14.48
C ARG A 14 52.69 -33.12 -13.19
N ALA A 15 51.81 -33.20 -12.20
CA ALA A 15 51.82 -34.32 -11.25
C ALA A 15 50.38 -34.63 -10.86
N ASP A 16 49.98 -35.77 -11.31
CA ASP A 16 48.82 -36.59 -10.94
C ASP A 16 49.13 -37.26 -9.58
N ALA A 17 48.15 -37.43 -8.70
CA ALA A 17 47.99 -38.64 -7.90
C ALA A 17 46.86 -38.60 -6.88
N ARG A 18 45.81 -39.37 -7.16
CA ARG A 18 45.21 -40.47 -6.36
C ARG A 18 44.48 -40.13 -5.08
N ARG A 19 43.14 -40.25 -5.18
CA ARG A 19 42.28 -41.29 -4.57
C ARG A 19 42.74 -41.86 -3.22
N ARG A 20 41.92 -41.65 -2.18
CA ARG A 20 41.57 -42.73 -1.25
C ARG A 20 40.12 -42.60 -0.79
N ARG A 21 39.35 -43.67 -1.06
CA ARG A 21 38.05 -44.00 -0.47
C ARG A 21 38.30 -44.54 0.95
N ALA A 22 37.45 -44.23 1.89
CA ALA A 22 37.20 -45.06 3.05
C ALA A 22 35.71 -45.26 3.24
N ARG A 23 35.35 -46.56 3.28
CA ARG A 23 33.98 -47.09 3.52
C ARG A 23 33.77 -47.29 5.02
N GLY A 24 32.54 -46.98 5.50
CA GLY A 24 31.63 -47.73 6.33
C GLY A 24 32.00 -47.91 7.82
N PRO A 25 31.05 -48.31 8.69
CA PRO A 25 29.98 -49.27 8.41
C PRO A 25 28.60 -48.96 8.96
N ILE A 26 27.67 -49.65 8.42
CA ILE A 26 26.30 -50.09 8.69
C ILE A 26 26.07 -50.47 10.17
N GLY A 27 24.99 -49.97 10.74
CA GLY A 27 24.36 -50.47 11.98
C GLY A 27 22.87 -50.65 11.80
N ARG A 28 22.42 -51.89 11.79
CA ARG A 28 21.04 -52.38 11.68
C ARG A 28 20.31 -52.34 13.03
N GLY A 29 18.99 -52.20 12.94
CA GLY A 29 18.02 -52.83 13.87
C GLY A 29 17.15 -51.77 14.55
N ARG A 30 15.85 -51.88 14.69
CA ARG A 30 14.87 -52.97 14.53
C ARG A 30 13.47 -52.37 14.45
N ALA A 31 12.62 -52.99 13.68
CA ALA A 31 11.18 -52.79 13.62
C ALA A 31 10.47 -53.38 14.83
N ALA A 32 9.35 -52.79 15.21
CA ALA A 32 8.17 -53.42 15.80
C ALA A 32 7.21 -52.30 16.22
N SER A 33 5.90 -52.33 16.14
CA SER A 33 4.90 -53.27 15.64
C SER A 33 3.58 -52.52 15.61
N ARG A 34 2.77 -52.89 14.66
CA ARG A 34 1.35 -52.53 14.50
C ARG A 34 0.52 -52.87 15.75
N ARG A 35 -0.47 -52.06 16.09
CA ARG A 35 -1.80 -52.58 16.51
C ARG A 35 -2.88 -51.60 16.05
N GLY A 36 -3.66 -52.04 15.09
CA GLY A 36 -4.92 -51.46 14.72
C GLY A 36 -6.01 -51.95 15.71
N PHE A 37 -7.02 -51.12 15.85
CA PHE A 37 -8.32 -51.53 16.36
C PHE A 37 -9.39 -50.98 15.42
N ALA A 38 -10.01 -51.89 14.72
CA ALA A 38 -11.29 -51.72 14.05
C ALA A 38 -12.37 -52.33 14.97
N LEU A 39 -13.49 -51.67 15.13
CA LEU A 39 -14.76 -52.29 15.61
C LEU A 39 -15.89 -51.39 15.08
N ALA A 40 -16.55 -51.71 14.03
CA ALA A 40 -17.73 -52.57 13.82
C ALA A 40 -19.04 -51.97 14.32
N LEU A 41 -19.89 -51.76 13.31
CA LEU A 41 -21.32 -51.43 13.36
C LEU A 41 -22.14 -52.40 14.24
N THR A 42 -23.19 -51.87 14.85
CA THR A 42 -24.44 -52.63 15.00
C THR A 42 -25.64 -51.73 14.81
N LEU A 43 -26.47 -52.11 13.84
CA LEU A 43 -27.85 -51.70 13.67
C LEU A 43 -28.71 -52.32 14.78
N GLY A 44 -29.66 -51.54 15.26
CA GLY A 44 -30.76 -52.06 16.08
C GLY A 44 -32.07 -51.36 15.71
N ALA A 45 -32.85 -52.01 14.87
CA ALA A 45 -34.22 -51.65 14.61
C ALA A 45 -35.14 -52.36 15.66
N ALA A 46 -36.01 -51.60 16.26
CA ALA A 46 -37.19 -52.20 16.96
C ALA A 46 -38.40 -51.31 16.72
N ALA A 47 -39.32 -51.87 15.98
CA ALA A 47 -40.69 -51.40 15.84
C ALA A 47 -41.54 -51.96 16.97
N CYS A 48 -42.40 -51.14 17.54
CA CYS A 48 -43.61 -51.63 18.21
C CYS A 48 -44.79 -50.69 17.97
N LEU A 49 -45.89 -51.36 17.57
CA LEU A 49 -47.19 -50.80 17.22
C LEU A 49 -48.05 -50.44 18.44
N ALA A 50 -48.98 -49.53 18.19
CA ALA A 50 -50.39 -49.47 18.59
C ALA A 50 -50.75 -48.85 19.94
N ALA A 51 -51.49 -47.75 19.87
CA ALA A 51 -52.93 -47.66 20.27
C ALA A 51 -53.46 -46.23 20.17
N LEU A 52 -54.51 -45.99 19.41
CA LEU A 52 -55.47 -44.86 19.55
C LEU A 52 -56.58 -45.36 20.52
N PRO A 53 -57.41 -44.53 21.19
CA PRO A 53 -58.02 -43.29 20.71
C PRO A 53 -58.20 -42.19 21.79
N GLY A 54 -58.57 -40.98 21.34
CA GLY A 54 -59.03 -39.90 22.21
C GLY A 54 -59.27 -38.61 21.43
N ALA A 55 -60.52 -38.36 21.04
CA ALA A 55 -60.98 -37.13 20.48
C ALA A 55 -60.89 -36.00 21.52
N GLY A 56 -60.07 -35.00 21.24
CA GLY A 56 -59.94 -33.77 22.00
C GLY A 56 -59.97 -32.57 21.04
N THR A 57 -60.84 -31.63 21.30
CA THR A 57 -61.16 -30.40 20.60
C THR A 57 -59.88 -29.57 20.23
N ALA A 58 -59.75 -29.21 18.96
CA ALA A 58 -58.68 -28.36 18.45
C ALA A 58 -58.77 -26.92 18.99
N PRO A 59 -57.68 -26.32 19.43
CA PRO A 59 -57.59 -24.87 19.63
C PRO A 59 -57.49 -24.12 18.30
N PRO A 60 -57.84 -22.81 18.25
CA PRO A 60 -57.90 -22.07 17.02
C PRO A 60 -56.51 -21.93 16.38
N LEU A 61 -56.47 -22.04 15.06
CA LEU A 61 -55.30 -21.87 14.20
C LEU A 61 -54.75 -20.45 14.33
N THR A 62 -53.58 -20.30 14.91
CA THR A 62 -52.76 -19.11 14.75
C THR A 62 -52.29 -19.03 13.30
N PRO A 63 -52.34 -17.84 12.66
CA PRO A 63 -51.84 -17.69 11.31
C PRO A 63 -50.35 -18.01 11.26
N PRO A 64 -49.83 -18.55 10.14
CA PRO A 64 -48.42 -18.84 10.00
C PRO A 64 -47.63 -17.54 10.09
N LEU A 65 -46.68 -17.52 11.02
CA LEU A 65 -45.63 -16.52 11.05
C LEU A 65 -44.88 -16.58 9.70
N THR A 66 -45.07 -15.58 8.88
CA THR A 66 -44.20 -15.30 7.73
C THR A 66 -42.76 -15.29 8.24
N PRO A 67 -41.84 -16.05 7.63
CA PRO A 67 -40.43 -15.96 7.99
C PRO A 67 -40.03 -14.49 7.76
N ALA A 68 -39.58 -13.82 8.82
CA ALA A 68 -38.92 -12.56 8.69
C ALA A 68 -37.77 -12.79 7.71
N THR A 69 -37.85 -12.16 6.54
CA THR A 69 -36.72 -12.02 5.66
C THR A 69 -35.67 -11.23 6.46
N THR A 70 -34.75 -11.97 7.05
CA THR A 70 -33.48 -11.40 7.49
C THR A 70 -32.88 -10.80 6.22
N HIS A 71 -33.04 -9.50 6.02
CA HIS A 71 -32.12 -8.76 5.22
C HIS A 71 -30.78 -8.96 5.92
N ALA A 72 -29.98 -9.88 5.37
CA ALA A 72 -28.55 -9.84 5.60
C ALA A 72 -28.19 -8.41 5.20
N ALA A 73 -27.89 -7.56 6.19
CA ALA A 73 -27.24 -6.29 5.91
C ALA A 73 -26.01 -6.68 5.10
N HIS A 74 -26.02 -6.30 3.83
CA HIS A 74 -24.79 -6.28 3.06
C HIS A 74 -23.89 -5.36 3.87
N ILE A 75 -22.98 -5.94 4.63
CA ILE A 75 -21.85 -5.22 5.18
C ILE A 75 -21.12 -4.74 3.92
N SER A 76 -21.35 -3.47 3.56
CA SER A 76 -20.55 -2.83 2.53
C SER A 76 -19.11 -3.01 2.98
N ALA A 77 -18.28 -3.57 2.10
CA ALA A 77 -16.85 -3.60 2.32
C ALA A 77 -16.42 -2.18 2.76
N PRO A 78 -15.42 -2.08 3.64
CA PRO A 78 -14.95 -0.79 4.08
C PRO A 78 -14.78 0.13 2.88
N ASN A 79 -15.25 1.36 2.99
CA ASN A 79 -15.00 2.40 1.99
C ASN A 79 -13.51 2.80 2.06
N SER A 80 -12.68 1.83 1.76
CA SER A 80 -11.32 2.07 1.35
C SER A 80 -11.36 2.89 0.06
N PRO A 81 -10.28 3.47 -0.45
CA PRO A 81 -10.23 4.02 -1.80
C PRO A 81 -10.42 2.90 -2.84
N ALA A 82 -11.45 2.09 -2.67
CA ALA A 82 -11.76 0.92 -3.49
C ALA A 82 -12.22 1.31 -4.90
N THR A 83 -12.61 2.58 -5.06
CA THR A 83 -12.96 3.14 -6.37
C THR A 83 -11.73 3.83 -6.93
N PRO A 84 -11.18 3.39 -8.05
CA PRO A 84 -10.08 4.09 -8.69
C PRO A 84 -10.52 5.51 -9.07
N VAL A 85 -9.62 6.47 -8.90
CA VAL A 85 -9.85 7.85 -9.37
C VAL A 85 -9.67 7.94 -10.88
N LEU A 86 -8.99 6.96 -11.48
CA LEU A 86 -8.88 6.80 -12.92
C LEU A 86 -8.90 5.29 -13.25
N ASP A 87 -10.03 4.80 -13.81
CA ASP A 87 -10.23 3.38 -14.13
C ASP A 87 -9.73 3.02 -15.54
N GLN A 88 -8.45 3.25 -15.77
CA GLN A 88 -7.71 2.74 -16.92
C GLN A 88 -6.28 2.38 -16.51
N ASP A 89 -5.53 1.70 -17.38
CA ASP A 89 -4.13 1.38 -17.10
C ASP A 89 -3.32 2.69 -16.96
N PHE A 90 -2.94 3.01 -15.72
CA PHE A 90 -2.24 4.24 -15.35
C PHE A 90 -1.25 3.94 -14.22
N ALA A 91 -0.23 3.17 -14.57
CA ALA A 91 0.73 2.62 -13.61
C ALA A 91 1.88 3.59 -13.30
N ASP A 92 2.48 3.41 -12.13
CA ASP A 92 3.67 4.15 -11.69
C ASP A 92 3.44 5.67 -11.80
N PRO A 93 2.38 6.19 -11.14
CA PRO A 93 2.02 7.59 -11.25
C PRO A 93 3.06 8.50 -10.59
N ASP A 94 3.34 9.61 -11.24
CA ASP A 94 3.98 10.79 -10.69
C ASP A 94 3.01 11.97 -10.78
N VAL A 95 2.97 12.86 -9.78
CA VAL A 95 2.01 13.95 -9.72
C VAL A 95 2.65 15.27 -9.31
N VAL A 96 2.63 16.23 -10.20
CA VAL A 96 3.07 17.61 -9.92
C VAL A 96 1.90 18.58 -9.87
N ARG A 97 1.94 19.52 -8.93
CA ARG A 97 0.95 20.58 -8.82
C ARG A 97 1.48 21.88 -9.45
N VAL A 98 0.75 22.39 -10.43
CA VAL A 98 1.05 23.67 -11.08
C VAL A 98 -0.14 24.63 -10.88
N GLY A 99 0.03 25.59 -9.99
CA GLY A 99 -1.04 26.48 -9.58
C GLY A 99 -2.18 25.73 -8.88
N ARG A 100 -3.34 25.61 -9.53
CA ARG A 100 -4.51 24.86 -9.03
C ARG A 100 -4.72 23.52 -9.73
N VAL A 101 -3.90 23.21 -10.72
CA VAL A 101 -4.02 21.98 -11.52
C VAL A 101 -3.00 20.98 -11.06
N PHE A 102 -3.40 19.75 -10.89
CA PHE A 102 -2.55 18.59 -10.70
C PHE A 102 -2.37 17.91 -12.05
N HIS A 103 -1.13 17.62 -12.39
CA HIS A 103 -0.73 16.92 -13.60
C HIS A 103 -0.18 15.56 -13.17
N ALA A 104 -0.80 14.49 -13.63
CA ALA A 104 -0.36 13.13 -13.37
C ALA A 104 0.24 12.53 -14.64
N TYR A 105 1.36 11.84 -14.48
CA TYR A 105 2.06 11.13 -15.54
C TYR A 105 2.16 9.65 -15.19
N ALA A 106 2.22 8.78 -16.19
CA ALA A 106 2.28 7.34 -15.94
C ALA A 106 3.07 6.60 -17.02
N THR A 107 3.49 5.40 -16.65
CA THR A 107 4.08 4.37 -17.53
C THR A 107 3.29 4.24 -18.83
N ASN A 108 3.99 3.87 -19.89
CA ASN A 108 3.43 3.69 -21.22
C ASN A 108 2.15 2.82 -21.24
N ALA A 109 1.12 3.33 -21.85
CA ALA A 109 -0.08 2.57 -22.23
C ALA A 109 -0.82 3.27 -23.38
N HIS A 110 -1.80 2.60 -23.97
CA HIS A 110 -2.68 3.16 -24.99
C HIS A 110 -1.93 3.80 -26.19
N GLY A 111 -0.75 3.26 -26.54
CA GLY A 111 0.07 3.77 -27.65
C GLY A 111 0.86 5.05 -27.34
N ARG A 112 0.93 5.47 -26.07
CA ARG A 112 1.75 6.60 -25.60
C ARG A 112 2.99 6.09 -24.88
N ASN A 113 4.10 6.81 -25.02
CA ASN A 113 5.30 6.56 -24.22
C ASN A 113 5.07 6.97 -22.77
N ILE A 114 4.55 8.19 -22.56
CA ILE A 114 4.15 8.68 -21.23
C ILE A 114 2.71 9.19 -21.32
N GLN A 115 1.85 8.63 -20.49
CA GLN A 115 0.48 9.09 -20.33
C GLN A 115 0.44 10.37 -19.49
N HIS A 116 -0.59 11.19 -19.70
CA HIS A 116 -0.84 12.40 -18.92
C HIS A 116 -2.34 12.57 -18.62
N ALA A 117 -2.62 13.07 -17.42
CA ALA A 117 -3.97 13.42 -16.99
C ALA A 117 -3.93 14.64 -16.08
N THR A 118 -5.02 15.40 -16.05
CA THR A 118 -5.14 16.59 -15.20
C THR A 118 -6.33 16.50 -14.26
N SER A 119 -6.19 17.13 -13.09
CA SER A 119 -7.24 17.26 -12.08
C SER A 119 -7.11 18.58 -11.32
N THR A 120 -8.18 19.05 -10.70
CA THR A 120 -8.15 20.18 -9.75
C THR A 120 -8.41 19.74 -8.31
N ASP A 121 -8.77 18.46 -8.09
CA ASP A 121 -9.21 17.95 -6.80
C ASP A 121 -8.60 16.57 -6.44
N LEU A 122 -7.77 15.98 -7.34
CA LEU A 122 -7.19 14.66 -7.22
C LEU A 122 -8.18 13.48 -7.25
N VAL A 123 -9.46 13.76 -7.52
CA VAL A 123 -10.54 12.77 -7.58
C VAL A 123 -11.07 12.63 -9.01
N HIS A 124 -11.30 13.74 -9.68
CA HIS A 124 -11.82 13.77 -11.04
C HIS A 124 -10.70 14.12 -12.01
N TRP A 125 -10.34 13.17 -12.86
CA TRP A 125 -9.23 13.29 -13.79
C TRP A 125 -9.70 13.34 -15.24
N THR A 126 -9.08 14.22 -16.01
CA THR A 126 -9.21 14.28 -17.48
C THR A 126 -7.92 13.75 -18.10
N VAL A 127 -8.04 12.69 -18.86
CA VAL A 127 -6.88 12.05 -19.55
C VAL A 127 -6.65 12.72 -20.89
N ASP A 128 -5.41 13.09 -21.16
CA ASP A 128 -5.02 13.63 -22.45
C ASP A 128 -4.96 12.54 -23.54
N ALA A 129 -5.42 12.89 -24.73
CA ALA A 129 -5.34 12.00 -25.87
C ALA A 129 -3.91 11.91 -26.47
N THR A 130 -3.07 12.89 -26.18
CA THR A 130 -1.71 13.02 -26.76
C THR A 130 -0.66 12.34 -25.87
N ASP A 131 0.44 11.92 -26.51
CA ASP A 131 1.64 11.48 -25.83
C ASP A 131 2.46 12.71 -25.39
N VAL A 132 2.74 12.84 -24.11
CA VAL A 132 3.55 13.99 -23.64
C VAL A 132 5.04 13.80 -23.93
N LEU A 133 5.48 12.56 -24.24
CA LEU A 133 6.84 12.23 -24.71
C LEU A 133 6.76 11.54 -26.08
N PRO A 134 6.37 12.26 -27.16
CA PRO A 134 6.16 11.64 -28.47
C PRO A 134 7.45 11.10 -29.11
N GLU A 135 8.59 11.59 -28.69
CA GLU A 135 9.92 11.17 -29.12
C GLU A 135 10.76 10.79 -27.92
N VAL A 136 11.51 9.70 -28.01
CA VAL A 136 12.46 9.26 -26.99
C VAL A 136 13.89 9.58 -27.40
N GLY A 137 14.83 9.57 -26.45
CA GLY A 137 16.24 9.83 -26.74
C GLY A 137 16.82 8.90 -27.82
N ALA A 138 17.75 9.38 -28.63
CA ALA A 138 18.38 8.61 -29.69
C ALA A 138 19.07 7.31 -29.20
N TRP A 139 19.40 7.26 -27.94
CA TRP A 139 20.00 6.12 -27.25
C TRP A 139 18.98 4.98 -26.98
N VAL A 140 17.67 5.28 -27.04
CA VAL A 140 16.60 4.34 -26.70
C VAL A 140 16.30 3.38 -27.82
N THR A 141 16.04 2.10 -27.51
CA THR A 141 15.38 1.16 -28.41
C THR A 141 13.96 0.90 -27.96
N LEU A 142 13.02 1.02 -28.91
CA LEU A 142 11.61 0.65 -28.71
C LEU A 142 11.29 -0.75 -29.30
N ASP A 143 12.29 -1.60 -29.41
CA ASP A 143 12.12 -3.00 -29.81
C ASP A 143 12.47 -3.94 -28.65
N PRO A 144 11.49 -4.63 -28.05
CA PRO A 144 10.04 -4.53 -28.33
C PRO A 144 9.46 -3.19 -27.87
N PRO A 145 8.30 -2.75 -28.41
CA PRO A 145 7.65 -1.51 -28.02
C PRO A 145 7.11 -1.58 -26.59
N GLY A 146 6.84 -0.41 -25.99
CA GLY A 146 6.18 -0.34 -24.68
C GLY A 146 7.12 -0.50 -23.50
N HIS A 147 8.35 -0.03 -23.60
CA HIS A 147 9.34 -0.06 -22.52
C HIS A 147 9.79 1.35 -22.10
N VAL A 148 8.82 2.28 -21.95
CA VAL A 148 9.02 3.60 -21.35
C VAL A 148 8.22 3.67 -20.07
N TRP A 149 8.90 3.72 -18.92
CA TRP A 149 8.31 3.48 -17.61
C TRP A 149 8.59 4.59 -16.60
N ALA A 150 7.76 4.60 -15.53
CA ALA A 150 7.95 5.32 -14.29
C ALA A 150 8.51 6.73 -14.52
N PRO A 151 7.66 7.66 -15.04
CA PRO A 151 8.03 9.05 -15.20
C PRO A 151 8.17 9.75 -13.86
N GLU A 152 8.99 10.81 -13.84
CA GLU A 152 9.07 11.80 -12.78
C GLU A 152 9.14 13.17 -13.42
N VAL A 153 8.22 14.09 -13.08
CA VAL A 153 8.16 15.45 -13.63
C VAL A 153 8.23 16.48 -12.53
N PHE A 154 9.02 17.51 -12.72
CA PHE A 154 9.11 18.63 -11.79
C PHE A 154 9.32 19.95 -12.50
N ASP A 155 8.89 21.03 -11.85
CA ASP A 155 9.20 22.40 -12.22
C ASP A 155 10.70 22.67 -11.98
N ASN A 156 11.42 23.09 -13.03
CA ASN A 156 12.84 23.39 -12.99
C ASN A 156 13.16 24.90 -12.92
N GLY A 157 12.11 25.72 -12.87
CA GLY A 157 12.18 27.19 -12.82
C GLY A 157 12.09 27.88 -14.18
N ASP A 158 12.50 27.20 -15.26
CA ASP A 158 12.44 27.69 -16.65
C ASP A 158 11.43 26.90 -17.51
N GLY A 159 10.79 25.91 -16.90
CA GLY A 159 9.87 24.95 -17.51
C GLY A 159 9.80 23.68 -16.69
N PHE A 160 9.68 22.54 -17.34
CA PHE A 160 9.51 21.25 -16.71
C PHE A 160 10.52 20.24 -17.20
N THR A 161 11.02 19.42 -16.28
CA THR A 161 11.89 18.29 -16.57
C THR A 161 11.13 17.01 -16.35
N LEU A 162 11.23 16.09 -17.29
CA LEU A 162 10.76 14.71 -17.22
C LEU A 162 11.96 13.77 -17.17
N HIS A 163 12.07 13.00 -16.11
CA HIS A 163 12.89 11.79 -16.08
C HIS A 163 12.01 10.60 -16.48
N TYR A 164 12.53 9.71 -17.30
CA TYR A 164 11.80 8.52 -17.77
C TYR A 164 12.74 7.33 -17.87
N THR A 165 12.23 6.16 -17.57
CA THR A 165 12.96 4.91 -17.78
C THR A 165 12.76 4.44 -19.20
N ALA A 166 13.84 4.07 -19.90
CA ALA A 166 13.77 3.45 -21.22
C ALA A 166 14.95 2.50 -21.46
N ARG A 167 14.79 1.60 -22.44
CA ARG A 167 15.79 0.59 -22.74
C ARG A 167 16.94 1.19 -23.57
N ASP A 168 18.14 1.13 -23.02
CA ASP A 168 19.36 1.52 -23.76
C ASP A 168 19.66 0.57 -24.91
N ARG A 169 19.88 1.14 -26.08
CA ARG A 169 20.16 0.42 -27.34
C ARG A 169 21.49 -0.33 -27.30
N ALA A 170 22.49 0.26 -26.64
CA ALA A 170 23.84 -0.28 -26.62
C ALA A 170 23.98 -1.45 -25.65
N GLY A 171 23.46 -1.29 -24.43
CA GLY A 171 23.61 -2.27 -23.35
C GLY A 171 22.39 -3.17 -23.13
N GLY A 172 21.24 -2.82 -23.71
CA GLY A 172 19.98 -3.56 -23.54
C GLY A 172 19.43 -3.48 -22.11
N ARG A 173 19.91 -2.53 -21.27
CA ARG A 173 19.44 -2.31 -19.90
C ARG A 173 18.41 -1.19 -19.88
N GLN A 174 17.53 -1.20 -18.87
CA GLN A 174 16.68 -0.06 -18.58
C GLN A 174 17.54 1.02 -17.91
N CYS A 175 17.42 2.24 -18.40
CA CYS A 175 18.22 3.39 -17.95
C CYS A 175 17.32 4.62 -17.84
N ILE A 176 17.69 5.58 -17.02
CA ILE A 176 16.94 6.82 -16.86
C ILE A 176 17.42 7.84 -17.88
N GLY A 177 16.48 8.35 -18.68
CA GLY A 177 16.66 9.47 -19.60
C GLY A 177 16.07 10.75 -19.05
N VAL A 178 16.33 11.87 -19.75
CA VAL A 178 15.81 13.19 -19.40
C VAL A 178 15.25 13.89 -20.62
N ALA A 179 14.13 14.61 -20.44
CA ALA A 179 13.50 15.45 -21.44
C ALA A 179 13.00 16.76 -20.81
N LEU A 180 12.89 17.80 -21.62
CA LEU A 180 12.46 19.14 -21.19
C LEU A 180 11.21 19.58 -21.94
N ALA A 181 10.35 20.36 -21.28
CA ALA A 181 9.22 21.05 -21.87
C ALA A 181 9.03 22.43 -21.24
N SER A 182 8.39 23.33 -21.98
CA SER A 182 7.99 24.66 -21.45
C SER A 182 6.65 24.64 -20.71
N SER A 183 5.90 23.53 -20.82
CA SER A 183 4.60 23.33 -20.20
C SER A 183 4.53 21.94 -19.55
N PRO A 184 3.80 21.78 -18.44
CA PRO A 184 3.56 20.45 -17.85
C PRO A 184 2.79 19.51 -18.80
N ASP A 185 2.02 20.07 -19.74
CA ASP A 185 1.29 19.28 -20.76
C ASP A 185 2.22 18.77 -21.89
N GLY A 186 3.52 19.07 -21.82
CA GLY A 186 4.49 18.71 -22.86
C GLY A 186 4.36 19.59 -24.13
N PRO A 187 4.77 19.09 -25.33
CA PRO A 187 5.54 17.86 -25.48
C PRO A 187 6.96 17.99 -24.89
N PHE A 188 7.35 16.98 -24.16
CA PHE A 188 8.72 16.87 -23.65
C PHE A 188 9.67 16.45 -24.78
N ARG A 189 10.83 17.10 -24.84
CA ARG A 189 11.88 16.82 -25.84
C ARG A 189 13.09 16.25 -25.14
N PRO A 190 13.54 15.03 -25.51
CA PRO A 190 14.73 14.42 -24.93
C PRO A 190 15.96 15.31 -25.10
N VAL A 191 16.81 15.33 -24.09
CA VAL A 191 18.08 16.06 -24.11
C VAL A 191 19.25 15.12 -23.78
N GLY A 192 20.42 15.44 -24.36
CA GLY A 192 21.61 14.60 -24.23
C GLY A 192 21.68 13.46 -25.25
N ASP A 193 22.91 12.99 -25.48
CA ASP A 193 23.20 11.93 -26.48
C ASP A 193 23.09 10.51 -25.88
N GLY A 194 22.92 10.39 -24.55
CA GLY A 194 22.83 9.16 -23.81
C GLY A 194 21.89 9.25 -22.62
N PRO A 195 21.72 8.15 -21.87
CA PRO A 195 20.97 8.17 -20.64
C PRO A 195 21.61 9.03 -19.55
N LEU A 196 20.81 9.62 -18.66
CA LEU A 196 21.26 10.37 -17.49
C LEU A 196 21.92 9.46 -16.44
N VAL A 197 21.29 8.32 -16.17
CA VAL A 197 21.78 7.29 -15.21
C VAL A 197 21.64 5.92 -15.83
N CYS A 198 22.74 5.16 -15.92
CA CYS A 198 22.76 3.82 -16.50
C CYS A 198 23.90 2.94 -15.93
N PRO A 199 23.85 2.52 -14.65
CA PRO A 199 24.85 1.63 -14.06
C PRO A 199 24.66 0.19 -14.54
N THR A 200 25.19 -0.15 -15.70
CA THR A 200 24.98 -1.44 -16.37
C THR A 200 25.44 -2.63 -15.52
N GLU A 201 26.48 -2.44 -14.71
CA GLU A 201 26.99 -3.43 -13.75
C GLU A 201 26.03 -3.72 -12.57
N GLN A 202 25.08 -2.82 -12.33
CA GLN A 202 23.99 -2.98 -11.34
C GLN A 202 22.66 -3.39 -11.99
N GLY A 203 22.66 -3.71 -13.28
CA GLY A 203 21.46 -4.08 -14.04
C GLY A 203 20.77 -2.92 -14.75
N GLY A 204 21.21 -1.69 -14.54
CA GLY A 204 20.60 -0.46 -15.04
C GLY A 204 19.96 0.38 -13.93
N ALA A 205 19.16 1.37 -14.30
CA ALA A 205 18.46 2.28 -13.38
C ALA A 205 17.02 2.53 -13.84
N ILE A 206 16.08 2.50 -12.90
CA ILE A 206 14.65 2.75 -13.15
C ILE A 206 14.04 3.54 -11.98
N ASP A 207 12.76 3.89 -12.10
CA ASP A 207 11.94 4.49 -11.06
C ASP A 207 12.56 5.77 -10.48
N ALA A 208 12.73 6.76 -11.36
CA ALA A 208 13.17 8.09 -10.97
C ALA A 208 12.14 8.76 -10.05
N SER A 209 12.62 9.47 -9.02
CA SER A 209 11.82 10.37 -8.20
C SER A 209 12.70 11.52 -7.72
N SER A 210 12.18 12.73 -7.64
CA SER A 210 12.95 13.92 -7.27
C SER A 210 12.72 14.33 -5.81
N TYR A 211 13.75 14.86 -5.19
CA TYR A 211 13.66 15.49 -3.87
C TYR A 211 14.50 16.76 -3.83
N THR A 212 13.93 17.85 -3.35
CA THR A 212 14.60 19.13 -3.25
C THR A 212 14.69 19.61 -1.82
N GLU A 213 15.90 19.96 -1.38
CA GLU A 213 16.13 20.53 -0.07
C GLU A 213 17.31 21.53 -0.13
N ASN A 214 17.15 22.67 0.57
CA ASN A 214 18.20 23.71 0.71
C ASN A 214 18.80 24.14 -0.64
N GLY A 215 17.98 24.22 -1.69
CA GLY A 215 18.41 24.63 -3.04
C GLY A 215 19.19 23.56 -3.81
N THR A 216 19.27 22.36 -3.30
CA THR A 216 19.87 21.19 -3.98
C THR A 216 18.79 20.22 -4.39
N ARG A 217 18.79 19.79 -5.65
CA ARG A 217 17.93 18.74 -6.15
C ARG A 217 18.66 17.41 -6.13
N HIS A 218 17.95 16.39 -5.73
CA HIS A 218 18.41 15.02 -5.72
C HIS A 218 17.46 14.15 -6.56
N LEU A 219 18.03 13.19 -7.25
CA LEU A 219 17.33 12.13 -7.94
C LEU A 219 17.42 10.88 -7.07
N LEU A 220 16.26 10.31 -6.74
CA LEU A 220 16.16 8.95 -6.22
C LEU A 220 15.96 8.00 -7.40
N TRP A 221 16.51 6.82 -7.31
CA TRP A 221 16.35 5.80 -8.34
C TRP A 221 16.65 4.40 -7.80
N LYS A 222 16.13 3.39 -8.48
CA LYS A 222 16.38 1.98 -8.18
C LYS A 222 17.41 1.42 -9.14
N SER A 223 18.39 0.62 -8.63
CA SER A 223 19.16 -0.27 -9.51
C SER A 223 18.29 -1.43 -9.98
N ASP A 224 18.24 -1.70 -11.31
CA ASP A 224 17.42 -2.76 -11.89
C ASP A 224 18.08 -4.15 -11.79
N GLY A 225 18.64 -4.45 -10.60
CA GLY A 225 19.39 -5.66 -10.33
C GLY A 225 18.58 -6.96 -10.52
N ASN A 226 17.27 -6.90 -10.25
CA ASN A 226 16.38 -8.05 -10.40
C ASN A 226 16.29 -8.57 -11.85
N CYS A 227 16.51 -7.75 -12.87
CA CYS A 227 16.62 -8.20 -14.27
C CYS A 227 17.72 -9.27 -14.43
N CYS A 228 18.72 -9.22 -13.59
CA CYS A 228 20.03 -9.83 -13.80
C CYS A 228 20.48 -10.68 -12.62
N ARG A 229 19.58 -10.97 -11.66
CA ARG A 229 19.85 -11.73 -10.42
C ARG A 229 20.88 -11.05 -9.52
N LEU A 230 20.87 -9.73 -9.52
CA LEU A 230 21.65 -8.87 -8.64
C LEU A 230 20.74 -8.28 -7.55
N ASP A 231 21.35 -7.78 -6.50
CA ASP A 231 20.64 -7.03 -5.47
C ASP A 231 19.99 -5.77 -6.03
N THR A 232 18.83 -5.40 -5.50
CA THR A 232 18.17 -4.12 -5.78
C THR A 232 18.48 -3.13 -4.66
N TRP A 233 18.83 -1.92 -5.06
CA TRP A 233 19.13 -0.81 -4.16
C TRP A 233 18.35 0.43 -4.57
N LEU A 234 17.90 1.16 -3.58
CA LEU A 234 17.47 2.54 -3.76
C LEU A 234 18.66 3.47 -3.53
N HIS A 235 18.80 4.43 -4.43
CA HIS A 235 19.89 5.38 -4.45
C HIS A 235 19.38 6.80 -4.31
N LEU A 236 20.21 7.67 -3.79
CA LEU A 236 20.05 9.13 -3.76
C LEU A 236 21.27 9.76 -4.43
N GLN A 237 21.06 10.59 -5.44
CA GLN A 237 22.13 11.18 -6.23
C GLN A 237 21.89 12.67 -6.48
N PRO A 238 22.85 13.57 -6.19
CA PRO A 238 22.71 14.99 -6.52
C PRO A 238 22.65 15.18 -8.03
N VAL A 239 21.75 16.08 -8.48
CA VAL A 239 21.63 16.50 -9.88
C VAL A 239 21.66 18.02 -9.99
N SER A 240 21.88 18.54 -11.21
CA SER A 240 21.70 19.96 -11.48
C SER A 240 20.26 20.40 -11.18
N TRP A 241 20.06 21.69 -10.93
CA TRP A 241 18.73 22.21 -10.60
C TRP A 241 17.67 21.88 -11.65
N ASP A 242 18.07 21.97 -12.93
CA ASP A 242 17.24 21.57 -14.06
C ASP A 242 17.13 20.05 -14.26
N GLY A 243 17.80 19.24 -13.44
CA GLY A 243 17.76 17.77 -13.50
C GLY A 243 18.41 17.14 -14.73
N THR A 244 19.10 17.94 -15.57
CA THR A 244 19.66 17.43 -16.84
C THR A 244 21.02 16.76 -16.70
N ARG A 245 21.68 16.90 -15.54
CA ARG A 245 23.02 16.35 -15.29
C ARG A 245 23.14 15.84 -13.86
N VAL A 246 23.81 14.72 -13.67
CA VAL A 246 24.30 14.30 -12.34
C VAL A 246 25.45 15.20 -11.91
N THR A 247 25.49 15.59 -10.63
CA THR A 247 26.49 16.51 -10.07
C THR A 247 27.32 15.89 -8.95
N GLY A 248 27.03 14.64 -8.58
CA GLY A 248 27.76 13.91 -7.56
C GLY A 248 27.52 12.41 -7.63
N GLU A 249 28.26 11.67 -6.81
CA GLU A 249 28.16 10.23 -6.74
C GLU A 249 26.85 9.77 -6.07
N PRO A 250 26.28 8.63 -6.50
CA PRO A 250 25.09 8.07 -5.87
C PRO A 250 25.39 7.47 -4.50
N VAL A 251 24.52 7.74 -3.54
CA VAL A 251 24.54 7.12 -2.22
C VAL A 251 23.50 6.00 -2.18
N ARG A 252 23.89 4.80 -1.78
CA ARG A 252 22.98 3.69 -1.53
C ARG A 252 22.25 3.91 -0.20
N ILE A 253 20.93 4.00 -0.21
CA ILE A 253 20.14 4.35 0.97
C ILE A 253 19.33 3.19 1.54
N VAL A 254 18.75 2.34 0.69
CA VAL A 254 17.97 1.16 1.11
C VAL A 254 18.27 -0.01 0.17
N LYS A 255 18.44 -1.20 0.74
CA LYS A 255 18.61 -2.49 0.05
C LYS A 255 17.39 -3.36 0.28
N GLN A 256 17.03 -4.24 -0.67
CA GLN A 256 16.04 -5.29 -0.42
C GLN A 256 16.46 -6.19 0.74
N ASP A 257 15.47 -6.73 1.45
CA ASP A 257 15.66 -7.77 2.45
C ASP A 257 15.76 -9.17 1.81
N ASP A 258 15.85 -10.18 2.67
CA ASP A 258 15.86 -11.59 2.25
C ASP A 258 14.67 -11.90 1.32
N PRO A 259 14.85 -12.72 0.25
CA PRO A 259 13.77 -13.12 -0.65
C PRO A 259 12.56 -13.79 0.03
N HIS A 260 12.71 -14.29 1.25
CA HIS A 260 11.62 -14.87 2.03
C HIS A 260 10.89 -13.83 2.90
N SER A 261 11.33 -12.58 2.92
CA SER A 261 10.61 -11.47 3.54
C SER A 261 9.42 -11.03 2.68
N TRP A 262 8.64 -10.07 3.18
CA TRP A 262 7.54 -9.46 2.42
C TRP A 262 8.03 -8.71 1.17
N GLU A 263 9.30 -8.27 1.15
CA GLU A 263 9.92 -7.60 0.00
C GLU A 263 10.26 -8.56 -1.16
N GLN A 264 10.27 -9.86 -0.90
CA GLN A 264 10.56 -10.91 -1.90
C GLN A 264 11.87 -10.67 -2.67
N GLY A 265 12.84 -10.04 -2.01
CA GLY A 265 14.15 -9.73 -2.60
C GLY A 265 14.16 -8.58 -3.60
N LEU A 266 13.18 -7.67 -3.51
CA LEU A 266 13.06 -6.51 -4.41
C LEU A 266 12.56 -5.28 -3.66
N VAL A 267 13.19 -4.12 -3.89
CA VAL A 267 12.68 -2.79 -3.53
C VAL A 267 12.73 -1.89 -4.75
N GLU A 268 11.71 -1.02 -4.91
CA GLU A 268 11.56 -0.14 -6.07
C GLU A 268 10.66 1.08 -5.78
N ALA A 269 10.44 1.93 -6.78
CA ALA A 269 9.55 3.10 -6.73
C ALA A 269 9.77 3.98 -5.49
N PRO A 270 10.96 4.58 -5.29
CA PRO A 270 11.23 5.42 -4.14
C PRO A 270 10.49 6.75 -4.22
N THR A 271 9.89 7.20 -3.12
CA THR A 271 9.36 8.56 -2.95
C THR A 271 9.80 9.09 -1.60
N LEU A 272 10.41 10.26 -1.53
CA LEU A 272 10.97 10.82 -0.31
C LEU A 272 10.21 12.07 0.13
N VAL A 273 9.76 12.07 1.38
CA VAL A 273 9.17 13.24 2.03
C VAL A 273 9.89 13.55 3.35
N LYS A 274 9.77 14.78 3.83
CA LYS A 274 10.28 15.16 5.15
C LYS A 274 9.11 15.56 6.04
N ARG A 275 8.96 14.90 7.20
CA ARG A 275 7.89 15.16 8.17
C ARG A 275 8.48 15.20 9.58
N ASP A 276 8.10 16.23 10.34
CA ASP A 276 8.56 16.45 11.72
C ASP A 276 10.09 16.40 11.87
N GLY A 277 10.81 16.97 10.88
CA GLY A 277 12.26 16.99 10.83
C GLY A 277 12.93 15.69 10.38
N ARG A 278 12.18 14.63 10.16
CA ARG A 278 12.66 13.30 9.76
C ARG A 278 12.40 13.03 8.29
N TYR A 279 13.33 12.39 7.63
CA TYR A 279 13.16 11.88 6.26
C TYR A 279 12.38 10.57 6.31
N VAL A 280 11.31 10.50 5.52
CA VAL A 280 10.48 9.31 5.35
C VAL A 280 10.53 8.90 3.88
N LEU A 281 11.18 7.79 3.63
CA LEU A 281 11.28 7.17 2.31
C LEU A 281 10.17 6.13 2.19
N LEU A 282 9.27 6.34 1.24
CA LEU A 282 8.29 5.35 0.82
C LEU A 282 8.87 4.57 -0.35
N TYR A 283 8.59 3.27 -0.44
CA TYR A 283 9.05 2.43 -1.53
C TYR A 283 8.09 1.26 -1.74
N SER A 284 8.13 0.68 -2.91
CA SER A 284 7.36 -0.54 -3.21
C SER A 284 8.26 -1.77 -3.20
N ALA A 285 7.66 -2.94 -3.02
CA ALA A 285 8.39 -4.20 -2.96
C ALA A 285 7.54 -5.39 -3.41
N GLY A 286 8.21 -6.46 -3.82
CA GLY A 286 7.59 -7.68 -4.31
C GLY A 286 7.32 -7.65 -5.82
N ASP A 287 6.56 -8.64 -6.31
CA ASP A 287 6.22 -8.72 -7.72
C ASP A 287 4.93 -7.93 -8.02
N TYR A 288 5.05 -6.82 -8.76
CA TYR A 288 3.93 -5.93 -9.12
C TYR A 288 2.78 -6.64 -9.87
N ARG A 289 3.04 -7.83 -10.42
CA ARG A 289 2.03 -8.65 -11.11
C ARG A 289 1.16 -9.45 -10.14
N THR A 290 1.41 -9.38 -8.84
CA THR A 290 0.73 -10.18 -7.83
C THR A 290 0.07 -9.33 -6.75
N ASN A 291 -0.83 -9.93 -5.97
CA ASN A 291 -1.42 -9.28 -4.80
C ASN A 291 -0.44 -9.12 -3.61
N ALA A 292 0.75 -9.69 -3.73
CA ALA A 292 1.81 -9.57 -2.73
C ALA A 292 2.64 -8.28 -2.89
N TYR A 293 2.48 -7.57 -4.02
CA TYR A 293 3.07 -6.24 -4.16
C TYR A 293 2.54 -5.30 -3.07
N ALA A 294 3.42 -4.54 -2.45
CA ALA A 294 3.07 -3.74 -1.29
C ALA A 294 4.01 -2.53 -1.17
N ALA A 295 3.57 -1.49 -0.45
CA ALA A 295 4.39 -0.34 -0.16
C ALA A 295 4.95 -0.39 1.27
N GLY A 296 6.25 -0.19 1.38
CA GLY A 296 7.02 -0.11 2.61
C GLY A 296 7.55 1.29 2.89
N TRP A 297 8.21 1.46 4.01
CA TRP A 297 8.76 2.73 4.43
C TRP A 297 10.05 2.56 5.20
N ALA A 298 10.88 3.60 5.18
CA ALA A 298 12.08 3.70 5.99
C ALA A 298 12.27 5.15 6.46
N THR A 299 12.92 5.36 7.59
CA THR A 299 13.17 6.71 8.12
C THR A 299 14.63 6.94 8.42
N ALA A 300 15.03 8.22 8.32
CA ALA A 300 16.36 8.67 8.69
C ALA A 300 16.32 10.09 9.29
N ASP A 301 17.31 10.41 10.11
CA ASP A 301 17.49 11.75 10.66
C ASP A 301 18.35 12.66 9.73
N ALA A 302 19.02 12.05 8.74
CA ALA A 302 19.79 12.75 7.71
C ALA A 302 19.38 12.28 6.32
N LEU A 303 19.45 13.16 5.32
CA LEU A 303 19.03 12.89 3.94
C LEU A 303 19.72 11.65 3.34
N THR A 304 21.00 11.47 3.62
CA THR A 304 21.79 10.32 3.15
C THR A 304 21.73 9.10 4.05
N GLY A 305 20.88 9.12 5.09
CA GLY A 305 20.71 8.01 6.03
C GLY A 305 21.66 8.07 7.25
N PRO A 306 21.81 6.95 7.97
CA PRO A 306 21.27 5.62 7.64
C PRO A 306 19.73 5.56 7.74
N TYR A 307 19.10 4.91 6.77
CA TYR A 307 17.66 4.65 6.78
C TYR A 307 17.35 3.37 7.55
N VAL A 308 16.36 3.44 8.42
CA VAL A 308 15.84 2.31 9.19
C VAL A 308 14.46 1.96 8.64
N LYS A 309 14.32 0.75 8.12
CA LYS A 309 13.04 0.24 7.61
C LYS A 309 12.01 0.08 8.71
N GLY A 310 10.75 0.33 8.39
CA GLY A 310 9.62 -0.06 9.23
C GLY A 310 9.51 -1.57 9.40
N ALA A 311 8.80 -2.01 10.43
CA ALA A 311 8.64 -3.43 10.75
C ALA A 311 7.90 -4.24 9.67
N GLY A 312 7.24 -3.58 8.73
CA GLY A 312 6.51 -4.19 7.62
C GLY A 312 5.95 -3.14 6.67
N PRO A 313 5.20 -3.56 5.65
CA PRO A 313 4.56 -2.65 4.72
C PRO A 313 3.47 -1.81 5.42
N PHE A 314 3.27 -0.58 4.96
CA PHE A 314 2.17 0.27 5.43
C PHE A 314 0.93 0.19 4.54
N MET A 315 1.07 -0.33 3.31
CA MET A 315 0.00 -0.45 2.35
C MET A 315 0.10 -1.79 1.62
N THR A 316 -0.94 -2.61 1.74
CA THR A 316 -1.01 -3.97 1.19
C THR A 316 -2.39 -4.24 0.60
N THR A 317 -2.57 -5.32 -0.12
CA THR A 317 -3.90 -5.81 -0.53
C THR A 317 -4.83 -6.01 0.67
N ALA A 318 -4.31 -6.50 1.80
CA ALA A 318 -5.09 -6.70 3.02
C ALA A 318 -5.51 -5.37 3.68
N SER A 319 -4.70 -4.31 3.56
CA SER A 319 -5.05 -2.96 4.04
C SER A 319 -6.34 -2.42 3.41
N PHE A 320 -6.71 -2.94 2.26
CA PHE A 320 -7.91 -2.56 1.51
C PHE A 320 -8.94 -3.70 1.44
N ALA A 321 -8.91 -4.62 2.39
CA ALA A 321 -9.80 -5.77 2.45
C ALA A 321 -9.90 -6.57 1.12
N GLY A 322 -8.84 -6.59 0.34
CA GLY A 322 -8.78 -7.26 -0.95
C GLY A 322 -9.35 -6.48 -2.14
N ALA A 323 -9.91 -5.29 -1.92
CA ALA A 323 -10.51 -4.48 -2.98
C ALA A 323 -9.47 -3.89 -3.95
N ILE A 324 -8.25 -3.65 -3.47
CA ILE A 324 -7.12 -3.18 -4.28
C ILE A 324 -6.03 -4.23 -4.23
N GLY A 325 -5.74 -4.85 -5.36
CA GLY A 325 -4.69 -5.87 -5.44
C GLY A 325 -3.32 -5.27 -5.69
N GLY A 326 -2.32 -5.59 -4.84
CA GLY A 326 -0.94 -5.18 -5.03
C GLY A 326 -0.75 -3.66 -5.15
N PRO A 327 -1.12 -2.87 -4.12
CA PRO A 327 -0.94 -1.41 -4.15
C PRO A 327 0.53 -1.03 -4.05
N GLY A 328 0.97 -0.07 -4.89
CA GLY A 328 2.35 0.44 -4.89
C GLY A 328 2.63 1.38 -6.06
N GLY A 329 3.90 1.61 -6.38
CA GLY A 329 4.32 2.61 -7.38
C GLY A 329 3.77 3.99 -7.02
N GLN A 330 3.93 4.37 -5.77
CA GLN A 330 3.27 5.53 -5.18
C GLN A 330 4.05 6.82 -5.39
N ASP A 331 3.30 7.92 -5.40
CA ASP A 331 3.82 9.27 -5.27
C ASP A 331 3.02 10.07 -4.24
N VAL A 332 3.59 11.17 -3.73
CA VAL A 332 3.02 12.01 -2.68
C VAL A 332 2.92 13.46 -3.13
N VAL A 333 1.73 14.02 -3.08
CA VAL A 333 1.48 15.41 -3.41
C VAL A 333 0.67 16.10 -2.31
N THR A 334 0.89 17.40 -2.13
CA THR A 334 0.05 18.21 -1.24
C THR A 334 -1.26 18.57 -1.93
N GLY A 335 -2.37 18.12 -1.39
CA GLY A 335 -3.72 18.36 -1.89
C GLY A 335 -4.16 19.83 -1.84
N PRO A 336 -5.34 20.14 -2.38
CA PRO A 336 -5.86 21.52 -2.41
C PRO A 336 -6.12 22.09 -1.02
N ASP A 337 -6.32 21.25 -0.03
CA ASP A 337 -6.53 21.56 1.39
C ASP A 337 -5.23 21.67 2.20
N GLY A 338 -4.09 21.53 1.55
CA GLY A 338 -2.77 21.59 2.20
C GLY A 338 -2.36 20.29 2.94
N GLN A 339 -3.13 19.21 2.79
CA GLN A 339 -2.80 17.90 3.38
C GLN A 339 -2.15 16.99 2.34
N ASP A 340 -1.37 16.03 2.82
CA ASP A 340 -0.73 15.09 1.92
C ASP A 340 -1.73 14.09 1.34
N ARG A 341 -1.54 13.77 0.08
CA ARG A 341 -2.22 12.71 -0.65
C ARG A 341 -1.16 11.75 -1.19
N ILE A 342 -1.50 10.47 -1.12
CA ILE A 342 -0.75 9.44 -1.80
C ILE A 342 -1.54 9.00 -3.03
N LEU A 343 -0.90 9.08 -4.20
CA LEU A 343 -1.40 8.48 -5.42
C LEU A 343 -0.61 7.21 -5.68
N PHE A 344 -1.28 6.16 -6.08
CA PHE A 344 -0.64 4.88 -6.28
C PHE A 344 -1.41 4.03 -7.29
N HIS A 345 -0.74 3.08 -7.89
CA HIS A 345 -1.45 2.12 -8.68
C HIS A 345 -1.83 0.89 -7.87
N GLY A 346 -2.87 0.22 -8.30
CA GLY A 346 -3.28 -1.08 -7.80
C GLY A 346 -4.09 -1.81 -8.86
N ARG A 347 -4.25 -3.11 -8.71
CA ARG A 347 -5.13 -3.88 -9.57
C ARG A 347 -6.53 -3.86 -9.00
N GLY A 348 -7.47 -3.30 -9.78
CA GLY A 348 -8.89 -3.30 -9.46
C GLY A 348 -9.57 -4.64 -9.79
N ALA A 349 -10.87 -4.59 -10.03
CA ALA A 349 -11.69 -5.76 -10.37
C ALA A 349 -11.18 -6.50 -11.64
N ASP A 350 -10.61 -5.77 -12.60
CA ASP A 350 -9.87 -6.32 -13.72
C ASP A 350 -8.38 -6.38 -13.38
N ALA A 351 -7.92 -7.54 -12.95
CA ALA A 351 -6.55 -7.78 -12.54
C ALA A 351 -5.50 -7.62 -13.67
N SER A 352 -5.91 -7.35 -14.90
CA SER A 352 -5.02 -7.16 -16.05
C SER A 352 -4.43 -5.76 -16.14
N ARG A 353 -5.01 -4.79 -15.42
CA ARG A 353 -4.63 -3.37 -15.46
C ARG A 353 -4.21 -2.87 -14.07
N ARG A 354 -3.26 -1.95 -14.05
CA ARG A 354 -2.89 -1.18 -12.86
C ARG A 354 -3.57 0.20 -12.97
N VAL A 355 -4.62 0.41 -12.19
CA VAL A 355 -5.43 1.62 -12.23
C VAL A 355 -5.00 2.59 -11.13
N LEU A 356 -5.32 3.90 -11.30
CA LEU A 356 -4.90 4.94 -10.36
C LEU A 356 -5.87 5.04 -9.18
N TYR A 357 -5.32 5.03 -8.00
CA TYR A 357 -5.99 5.33 -6.75
C TYR A 357 -5.41 6.57 -6.09
N ALA A 358 -6.20 7.26 -5.30
CA ALA A 358 -5.78 8.34 -4.43
C ALA A 358 -6.30 8.11 -3.02
N ALA A 359 -5.47 8.44 -2.02
CA ALA A 359 -5.86 8.35 -0.62
C ALA A 359 -5.23 9.48 0.19
N ASP A 360 -5.82 9.80 1.34
CA ASP A 360 -5.20 10.70 2.31
C ASP A 360 -3.98 10.02 2.92
N LEU A 361 -2.90 10.77 3.08
CA LEU A 361 -1.70 10.31 3.72
C LEU A 361 -1.46 11.10 5.01
N GLY A 362 -1.32 10.38 6.10
CA GLY A 362 -0.90 10.93 7.39
C GLY A 362 0.39 10.27 7.86
N PHE A 363 0.95 10.81 8.92
CA PHE A 363 2.13 10.24 9.57
C PHE A 363 1.86 10.13 11.07
N ALA A 364 2.06 8.94 11.62
CA ALA A 364 2.03 8.66 13.05
C ALA A 364 3.43 8.88 13.66
N ASP A 365 3.53 8.70 14.96
CA ASP A 365 4.78 8.82 15.70
C ASP A 365 5.93 8.03 15.04
N GLY A 366 7.09 8.65 15.00
CA GLY A 366 8.27 8.07 14.38
C GLY A 366 8.29 8.15 12.85
N GLY A 367 7.35 8.85 12.23
CA GLY A 367 7.27 9.01 10.78
C GLY A 367 6.60 7.84 10.07
N ARG A 368 5.87 6.96 10.79
CA ARG A 368 5.14 5.86 10.19
C ARG A 368 4.01 6.38 9.30
N PRO A 369 3.99 6.07 7.99
CA PRO A 369 2.92 6.49 7.11
C PRO A 369 1.61 5.76 7.45
N VAL A 370 0.50 6.49 7.32
CA VAL A 370 -0.86 6.00 7.51
C VAL A 370 -1.69 6.41 6.33
N VAL A 371 -2.14 5.45 5.54
CA VAL A 371 -3.02 5.68 4.40
C VAL A 371 -4.45 5.71 4.88
N ARG A 372 -5.16 6.78 4.53
CA ARG A 372 -6.58 6.97 4.82
C ARG A 372 -7.29 7.17 3.50
N GLY A 373 -8.42 6.48 3.31
CA GLY A 373 -9.17 6.61 2.07
C GLY A 373 -9.83 7.99 1.91
N SER A 374 -10.20 8.35 0.72
CA SER A 374 -10.97 9.57 0.43
C SER A 374 -12.45 9.44 0.84
N LYS A 375 -12.94 8.21 1.07
CA LYS A 375 -14.19 7.91 1.79
C LYS A 375 -13.79 7.07 2.98
N THR A 376 -13.47 7.65 4.03
CA THR A 376 -12.39 7.33 4.90
C THR A 376 -12.82 6.37 5.98
N VAL A 377 -12.26 5.19 5.98
CA VAL A 377 -12.16 4.36 7.18
C VAL A 377 -10.94 4.82 7.97
N TYR A 378 -11.17 5.19 9.23
CA TYR A 378 -10.12 5.51 10.18
C TYR A 378 -10.08 4.41 11.22
N GLU A 379 -9.04 3.58 11.17
CA GLU A 379 -8.84 2.49 12.12
C GLU A 379 -8.60 3.01 13.53
N ALA A 380 -9.26 2.42 14.51
CA ALA A 380 -9.21 2.89 15.88
C ALA A 380 -7.81 2.75 16.50
N GLU A 381 -7.09 1.67 16.16
CA GLU A 381 -5.72 1.46 16.64
C GLU A 381 -4.70 2.45 16.06
N LEU A 382 -5.04 3.15 14.99
CA LEU A 382 -4.23 4.19 14.36
C LEU A 382 -4.62 5.61 14.81
N ALA A 383 -5.70 5.73 15.60
CA ALA A 383 -6.14 6.98 16.18
C ALA A 383 -5.30 7.35 17.41
N LEU A 384 -5.53 8.53 17.99
CA LEU A 384 -4.96 8.88 19.28
C LEU A 384 -5.71 8.10 20.37
N VAL A 385 -5.06 7.06 20.90
CA VAL A 385 -5.59 6.23 21.99
C VAL A 385 -5.04 6.72 23.33
N HIS A 386 -5.91 7.10 24.25
CA HIS A 386 -5.52 7.57 25.58
C HIS A 386 -6.21 6.76 26.67
N ARG A 387 -5.40 6.17 27.56
CA ARG A 387 -5.86 5.32 28.67
C ARG A 387 -6.88 4.26 28.25
N ALA A 388 -6.65 3.69 27.08
CA ALA A 388 -7.38 2.58 26.48
C ALA A 388 -6.35 1.61 25.87
N ALA A 389 -6.75 0.45 25.43
CA ALA A 389 -5.83 -0.58 24.97
C ALA A 389 -6.14 -1.03 23.54
N VAL A 390 -5.10 -1.08 22.72
CA VAL A 390 -5.13 -1.76 21.42
C VAL A 390 -4.94 -3.26 21.65
N ARG A 391 -5.77 -4.07 21.03
CA ARG A 391 -5.64 -5.54 21.06
C ARG A 391 -5.78 -6.15 19.67
N GLU A 392 -5.24 -7.36 19.49
CA GLU A 392 -5.60 -8.22 18.36
C GLU A 392 -7.08 -8.60 18.46
N ALA A 393 -7.82 -8.45 17.37
CA ALA A 393 -9.26 -8.64 17.36
C ALA A 393 -9.68 -9.41 16.11
N ARG A 394 -10.33 -10.58 16.32
CA ARG A 394 -10.79 -11.39 15.22
C ARG A 394 -11.92 -10.68 14.47
N ASN A 395 -11.92 -10.78 13.16
CA ASN A 395 -12.92 -10.17 12.26
C ASN A 395 -12.95 -8.62 12.30
N ALA A 396 -12.07 -7.96 13.06
CA ALA A 396 -11.87 -6.52 12.96
C ALA A 396 -11.13 -6.16 11.67
N TRP A 397 -11.41 -4.97 11.14
CA TRP A 397 -10.61 -4.44 10.06
C TRP A 397 -9.18 -4.18 10.56
N GLY A 398 -8.18 -4.31 9.73
CA GLY A 398 -6.79 -4.23 10.22
C GLY A 398 -6.38 -5.34 11.20
N GLY A 399 -7.30 -6.22 11.65
CA GLY A 399 -7.04 -7.28 12.61
C GLY A 399 -6.88 -6.82 14.06
N ARG A 400 -7.19 -5.56 14.36
CA ARG A 400 -7.03 -4.93 15.66
C ARG A 400 -8.24 -4.09 16.03
N ALA A 401 -8.38 -3.82 17.33
CA ALA A 401 -9.43 -2.93 17.85
C ALA A 401 -8.93 -2.23 19.13
N VAL A 402 -9.65 -1.18 19.52
CA VAL A 402 -9.38 -0.46 20.79
C VAL A 402 -10.49 -0.75 21.77
N GLY A 403 -10.12 -1.36 22.88
CA GLY A 403 -10.97 -1.59 24.03
C GLY A 403 -10.45 -0.89 25.31
N HIS A 404 -11.05 -1.22 26.45
CA HIS A 404 -10.69 -0.62 27.74
C HIS A 404 -10.83 0.91 27.75
N ILE A 405 -11.89 1.44 27.13
CA ILE A 405 -12.29 2.83 27.26
C ILE A 405 -13.13 2.93 28.55
N ASP A 406 -12.51 2.66 29.70
CA ASP A 406 -13.21 2.31 30.94
C ASP A 406 -13.20 3.43 31.96
N GLU A 407 -12.25 4.34 31.86
CA GLU A 407 -12.08 5.46 32.79
C GLU A 407 -12.71 6.74 32.24
N PRO A 408 -13.14 7.68 33.11
CA PRO A 408 -13.78 8.93 32.66
C PRO A 408 -12.95 9.77 31.69
N ASP A 409 -11.62 9.62 31.74
CA ASP A 409 -10.65 10.32 30.89
C ASP A 409 -10.07 9.40 29.78
N SER A 410 -10.55 8.16 29.66
CA SER A 410 -10.21 7.30 28.52
C SER A 410 -10.87 7.79 27.25
N PHE A 411 -10.15 7.79 26.14
CA PHE A 411 -10.73 8.15 24.85
C PHE A 411 -9.95 7.55 23.66
N VAL A 412 -10.66 7.51 22.53
CA VAL A 412 -10.09 7.37 21.19
C VAL A 412 -10.44 8.63 20.40
N GLU A 413 -9.45 9.33 19.88
CA GLU A 413 -9.65 10.52 19.06
C GLU A 413 -9.17 10.29 17.64
N PHE A 414 -10.10 10.39 16.72
CA PHE A 414 -9.89 10.29 15.29
C PHE A 414 -9.69 11.69 14.70
N ARG A 415 -8.76 11.80 13.79
CA ARG A 415 -8.62 12.96 12.93
C ARG A 415 -9.23 12.62 11.58
N VAL A 416 -10.38 13.21 11.25
CA VAL A 416 -11.16 12.90 10.04
C VAL A 416 -11.21 14.10 9.09
N PHE A 417 -11.21 13.82 7.80
CA PHE A 417 -11.30 14.83 6.76
C PHE A 417 -12.72 14.90 6.19
N ALA A 418 -13.26 16.11 6.02
CA ALA A 418 -14.49 16.36 5.32
C ALA A 418 -14.22 17.27 4.12
N ALA A 419 -14.65 16.86 2.93
CA ALA A 419 -14.44 17.60 1.68
C ALA A 419 -15.28 18.88 1.58
N SER A 420 -16.35 18.96 2.37
CA SER A 420 -17.25 20.12 2.44
C SER A 420 -17.73 20.34 3.87
N PRO A 421 -18.09 21.57 4.25
CA PRO A 421 -18.71 21.82 5.54
C PRO A 421 -20.19 21.38 5.51
N GLY A 422 -20.71 20.96 6.67
CA GLY A 422 -22.12 20.63 6.83
C GLY A 422 -22.34 19.29 7.52
N ARG A 423 -23.53 18.74 7.29
CA ARG A 423 -23.96 17.49 7.91
C ARG A 423 -23.42 16.30 7.16
N HIS A 424 -22.75 15.44 7.88
CA HIS A 424 -22.13 14.19 7.43
C HIS A 424 -22.71 13.02 8.21
N THR A 425 -22.53 11.82 7.68
CA THR A 425 -22.81 10.56 8.40
C THR A 425 -21.49 10.02 8.95
N LEU A 426 -21.41 9.90 10.27
CA LEU A 426 -20.36 9.16 10.94
C LEU A 426 -20.85 7.74 11.16
N THR A 427 -20.17 6.77 10.61
CA THR A 427 -20.38 5.36 10.90
C THR A 427 -19.29 4.88 11.85
N VAL A 428 -19.68 4.39 13.03
CA VAL A 428 -18.77 3.79 14.01
C VAL A 428 -18.90 2.27 13.90
N ARG A 429 -17.81 1.58 13.61
CA ARG A 429 -17.73 0.12 13.63
C ARG A 429 -17.27 -0.32 15.01
N TYR A 430 -18.10 -1.12 15.69
CA TYR A 430 -17.92 -1.46 17.09
C TYR A 430 -18.24 -2.92 17.38
N GLY A 431 -17.72 -3.44 18.51
CA GLY A 431 -18.08 -4.69 19.13
C GLY A 431 -18.56 -4.46 20.56
N ASN A 432 -19.76 -4.93 20.90
CA ASN A 432 -20.34 -4.80 22.23
C ASN A 432 -20.75 -6.15 22.79
N GLY A 433 -19.96 -6.71 23.70
CA GLY A 433 -20.27 -7.94 24.43
C GLY A 433 -20.72 -7.69 25.89
N SER A 434 -21.19 -6.46 26.22
CA SER A 434 -21.63 -6.11 27.56
C SER A 434 -22.89 -6.85 27.99
N LEU A 435 -22.95 -7.22 29.26
CA LEU A 435 -24.12 -7.80 29.91
C LEU A 435 -24.65 -6.84 30.98
N ASP A 436 -25.90 -6.95 31.33
CA ASP A 436 -26.50 -6.27 32.49
C ASP A 436 -26.28 -7.02 33.79
N ASP A 437 -26.85 -6.53 34.90
CA ASP A 437 -26.72 -7.11 36.22
C ASP A 437 -27.42 -8.50 36.36
N SER A 438 -28.18 -8.90 35.34
CA SER A 438 -28.85 -10.21 35.25
C SER A 438 -28.16 -11.16 34.24
N ASP A 439 -26.95 -10.82 33.77
CA ASP A 439 -26.21 -11.52 32.73
C ASP A 439 -26.93 -11.55 31.37
N ALA A 440 -27.83 -10.61 31.13
CA ALA A 440 -28.50 -10.48 29.82
C ALA A 440 -27.76 -9.49 28.92
N PRO A 441 -27.80 -9.69 27.58
CA PRO A 441 -27.23 -8.78 26.61
C PRO A 441 -27.68 -7.33 26.79
N ALA A 442 -26.75 -6.39 26.87
CA ALA A 442 -27.01 -4.99 27.15
C ALA A 442 -26.39 -4.03 26.14
N ALA A 443 -27.05 -2.91 25.91
CA ALA A 443 -26.48 -1.83 25.12
C ALA A 443 -25.36 -1.12 25.89
N ALA A 444 -24.37 -0.60 25.16
CA ALA A 444 -23.30 0.25 25.66
C ALA A 444 -23.30 1.57 24.93
N SER A 445 -22.47 2.54 25.36
CA SER A 445 -22.36 3.81 24.65
C SER A 445 -20.99 4.47 24.83
N HIS A 446 -20.67 5.40 23.93
CA HIS A 446 -19.62 6.41 24.10
C HIS A 446 -20.19 7.81 23.97
N LEU A 447 -19.58 8.77 24.66
CA LEU A 447 -19.86 10.18 24.45
C LEU A 447 -19.00 10.70 23.29
N LEU A 448 -19.65 11.31 22.31
CA LEU A 448 -18.99 11.86 21.13
C LEU A 448 -18.79 13.37 21.29
N THR A 449 -17.58 13.83 20.98
CA THR A 449 -17.28 15.24 20.76
C THR A 449 -16.75 15.44 19.34
N VAL A 450 -17.15 16.55 18.70
CA VAL A 450 -16.68 16.99 17.39
C VAL A 450 -15.96 18.31 17.57
N ASN A 451 -14.69 18.40 17.20
CA ASN A 451 -13.87 19.61 17.35
C ASN A 451 -13.95 20.19 18.78
N GLY A 452 -13.95 19.32 19.80
CA GLY A 452 -14.01 19.68 21.21
C GLY A 452 -15.40 20.10 21.71
N ARG A 453 -16.45 19.99 20.90
CA ARG A 453 -17.84 20.29 21.28
C ARG A 453 -18.63 19.00 21.41
N GLY A 454 -19.44 18.87 22.48
CA GLY A 454 -20.31 17.72 22.67
C GLY A 454 -21.29 17.55 21.50
N ALA A 455 -21.36 16.33 20.96
CA ALA A 455 -22.23 15.94 19.84
C ALA A 455 -23.24 14.84 20.24
N GLY A 456 -23.32 14.49 21.53
CA GLY A 456 -24.25 13.49 22.05
C GLY A 456 -23.60 12.16 22.38
N ALA A 457 -24.42 11.16 22.63
CA ALA A 457 -23.97 9.78 22.84
C ALA A 457 -24.14 8.97 21.53
N VAL A 458 -23.25 8.00 21.37
CA VAL A 458 -23.38 6.94 20.34
C VAL A 458 -23.73 5.66 21.09
N ASP A 459 -24.93 5.15 20.85
CA ASP A 459 -25.43 3.94 21.50
C ASP A 459 -25.14 2.72 20.63
N TYR A 460 -24.65 1.66 21.26
CA TYR A 460 -24.23 0.43 20.65
C TYR A 460 -25.08 -0.76 21.14
N PRO A 461 -26.01 -1.27 20.33
CA PRO A 461 -26.66 -2.55 20.62
C PRO A 461 -25.66 -3.68 20.87
N TYR A 462 -26.09 -4.71 21.60
CA TYR A 462 -25.29 -5.88 21.83
C TYR A 462 -24.97 -6.62 20.53
N THR A 463 -23.70 -6.99 20.33
CA THR A 463 -23.22 -7.78 19.18
C THR A 463 -22.58 -9.09 19.61
N GLY A 464 -21.93 -9.11 20.75
CA GLY A 464 -20.91 -10.06 21.19
C GLY A 464 -19.50 -9.45 21.04
N TRP A 465 -18.52 -10.08 21.70
CA TRP A 465 -17.09 -9.73 21.50
C TRP A 465 -16.60 -10.37 20.19
N ASP A 466 -15.74 -9.64 19.46
CA ASP A 466 -15.24 -9.99 18.12
C ASP A 466 -16.33 -10.12 17.03
N GLU A 467 -17.54 -9.59 17.31
CA GLU A 467 -18.62 -9.44 16.36
C GLU A 467 -18.87 -7.95 16.11
N TRP A 468 -18.57 -7.50 14.89
CA TRP A 468 -18.48 -6.09 14.55
C TRP A 468 -19.71 -5.63 13.77
N SER A 469 -20.31 -4.52 14.22
CA SER A 469 -21.48 -3.91 13.57
C SER A 469 -21.28 -2.42 13.36
N PRO A 470 -21.86 -1.85 12.32
CA PRO A 470 -21.85 -0.39 12.10
C PRO A 470 -22.93 0.30 12.93
N ARG A 471 -22.61 1.51 13.42
CA ARG A 471 -23.56 2.44 14.01
C ARG A 471 -23.44 3.80 13.36
N GLU A 472 -24.48 4.25 12.69
CA GLU A 472 -24.52 5.56 12.02
C GLU A 472 -25.06 6.62 12.96
N VAL A 473 -24.38 7.78 12.97
CA VAL A 473 -24.82 9.00 13.66
C VAL A 473 -24.53 10.23 12.80
N PRO A 474 -25.43 11.21 12.77
CA PRO A 474 -25.19 12.45 12.06
C PRO A 474 -24.22 13.34 12.83
N VAL A 475 -23.24 13.93 12.14
CA VAL A 475 -22.27 14.88 12.68
C VAL A 475 -22.18 16.12 11.81
N ASP A 476 -21.94 17.28 12.42
CA ASP A 476 -21.68 18.51 11.68
C ASP A 476 -20.15 18.73 11.63
N LEU A 477 -19.59 18.69 10.43
CA LEU A 477 -18.15 18.86 10.18
C LEU A 477 -17.89 20.19 9.49
N ARG A 478 -16.73 20.77 9.72
CA ARG A 478 -16.18 21.84 8.90
C ARG A 478 -15.40 21.27 7.72
N GLU A 479 -15.26 22.01 6.66
CA GLU A 479 -14.35 21.67 5.59
C GLU A 479 -12.93 21.46 6.13
N GLY A 480 -12.24 20.46 5.62
CA GLY A 480 -10.90 20.08 6.05
C GLY A 480 -10.91 19.13 7.25
N TRP A 481 -9.86 19.20 8.04
CA TRP A 481 -9.64 18.28 9.16
C TRP A 481 -10.49 18.60 10.39
N ASN A 482 -11.11 17.55 10.94
CA ASN A 482 -11.93 17.57 12.14
C ASN A 482 -11.40 16.56 13.15
N THR A 483 -11.69 16.77 14.43
CA THR A 483 -11.44 15.78 15.48
C THR A 483 -12.76 15.19 15.95
N LEU A 484 -12.83 13.86 15.99
CA LEU A 484 -13.93 13.09 16.56
C LEU A 484 -13.38 12.32 17.75
N ARG A 485 -13.86 12.62 18.96
CA ARG A 485 -13.40 11.92 20.17
C ARG A 485 -14.56 11.14 20.77
N LEU A 486 -14.32 9.85 20.97
CA LEU A 486 -15.20 8.93 21.68
C LEU A 486 -14.61 8.66 23.05
N THR A 487 -15.34 9.03 24.11
CA THR A 487 -14.98 8.86 25.50
C THR A 487 -15.89 7.88 26.20
N LYS A 488 -15.54 7.43 27.41
CA LYS A 488 -16.37 6.58 28.24
C LYS A 488 -17.81 7.07 28.31
N GLY A 489 -18.74 6.19 27.98
CA GLY A 489 -20.17 6.30 28.20
C GLY A 489 -20.65 5.23 29.17
N GLU A 490 -21.74 4.55 28.84
CA GLU A 490 -22.27 3.45 29.63
C GLU A 490 -21.72 2.11 29.17
N ARG A 491 -21.40 1.23 30.12
CA ARG A 491 -20.87 -0.12 29.93
C ARG A 491 -19.58 -0.16 29.11
N TYR A 492 -19.34 -1.28 28.41
CA TYR A 492 -18.07 -1.53 27.73
C TYR A 492 -18.33 -1.80 26.24
N THR A 493 -17.52 -1.20 25.40
CA THR A 493 -17.55 -1.41 23.96
C THR A 493 -16.15 -1.25 23.37
N GLU A 494 -15.89 -1.95 22.31
CA GLU A 494 -14.64 -1.83 21.57
C GLU A 494 -14.90 -1.15 20.24
N LEU A 495 -13.91 -0.41 19.79
CA LEU A 495 -13.92 0.33 18.52
C LEU A 495 -12.99 -0.34 17.54
N ASP A 496 -13.49 -0.65 16.38
CA ASP A 496 -12.70 -1.13 15.24
C ASP A 496 -12.28 0.05 14.34
N ALA A 497 -13.25 0.79 13.84
CA ALA A 497 -12.99 1.90 12.93
C ALA A 497 -14.12 2.94 12.96
N VAL A 498 -13.87 4.12 12.39
CA VAL A 498 -14.92 5.05 12.02
C VAL A 498 -14.82 5.39 10.53
N GLU A 499 -15.97 5.72 9.93
CA GLU A 499 -16.11 6.17 8.54
C GLU A 499 -16.91 7.47 8.52
N VAL A 500 -16.53 8.39 7.62
CA VAL A 500 -17.24 9.65 7.38
C VAL A 500 -17.68 9.69 5.92
N ALA A 501 -18.98 9.89 5.67
CA ALA A 501 -19.59 10.01 4.35
C ALA A 501 -20.34 11.33 4.20
#